data_353c90f2753874e126eeee5aeffbb8ec
#
_entry.id   353c90f2753874e126eeee5aeffbb8ec
#
_cell.length_a   1.000
_cell.length_b   1.000
_cell.length_c   1.000
_cell.angle_alpha   90.00
_cell.angle_beta   90.00
_cell.angle_gamma   90.00
#
_symmetry.space_group_name_H-M   'P 1'
#
loop_
_entity.id
_entity.type
_entity.pdbx_description
1 polymer ?
#
loop_
_entity_poly.entity_id
_entity_poly.type
_entity_poly.pdbx_seq_one_letter_code
_entity_poly.pdbx_strand_id
1 'polypeptide(L)'
;RNLSIFDTGLFTNSTVAINVDDGSLDWFFQHVPAEALDLDEVFERVLVDRGDDKLVFSIGKHGILWKHDRVSGEFISHLETIFQNAFTNIDSVTGAVTYRDDIANAQLDEWISVCPSTAGGKDWHSMTYHEPSANLIIPLSQSCLEISAREVPLVQGAGGTAANRRWFEMPGSDGNMGKLAAYNVDSMEEVWSYEQRAAFLTGTISTAGNLVFVGDLDRRFRAFDARNGEILWETR
;
A
#
# COMPACT_ATOMS: atom_id res chain seq x y z
N ARG A 1 19.66 -2.28 -13.01
CA ARG A 1 19.42 -0.96 -13.60
C ARG A 1 20.52 -0.03 -13.13
N ASN A 2 21.12 0.74 -14.04
CA ASN A 2 22.13 1.74 -13.68
C ASN A 2 21.46 3.04 -13.18
N LEU A 3 20.48 2.93 -12.28
CA LEU A 3 19.89 4.08 -11.62
C LEU A 3 20.75 4.42 -10.41
N SER A 4 21.17 5.67 -10.31
CA SER A 4 21.78 6.20 -9.10
C SER A 4 20.68 6.55 -8.08
N ILE A 5 21.03 6.73 -6.81
CA ILE A 5 20.12 7.21 -5.76
C ILE A 5 19.54 8.61 -6.09
N PHE A 6 20.08 9.31 -7.06
CA PHE A 6 19.61 10.62 -7.53
C PHE A 6 18.63 10.50 -8.70
N ASP A 7 18.48 9.31 -9.28
CA ASP A 7 17.54 9.06 -10.37
C ASP A 7 16.20 8.63 -9.79
N THR A 8 15.16 9.40 -9.99
CA THR A 8 13.83 9.13 -9.43
C THR A 8 13.13 7.95 -10.09
N GLY A 9 13.58 7.54 -11.29
CA GLY A 9 12.90 6.48 -12.04
C GLY A 9 11.47 6.86 -12.46
N LEU A 10 11.26 8.12 -12.85
CA LEU A 10 9.97 8.62 -13.27
C LEU A 10 9.52 7.87 -14.54
N PHE A 11 8.30 7.33 -14.58
CA PHE A 11 7.14 7.39 -13.70
C PHE A 11 6.92 6.09 -12.89
N THR A 12 7.94 5.44 -12.38
CA THR A 12 7.73 4.28 -11.50
C THR A 12 7.03 4.72 -10.22
N ASN A 13 6.23 3.83 -9.63
CA ASN A 13 5.52 4.08 -8.36
C ASN A 13 4.76 5.42 -8.32
N SER A 14 4.07 5.72 -9.42
CA SER A 14 3.36 6.98 -9.59
C SER A 14 1.88 6.78 -9.85
N THR A 15 1.08 7.75 -9.43
CA THR A 15 -0.25 7.98 -9.97
C THR A 15 -0.13 8.94 -11.14
N VAL A 16 -0.75 8.59 -12.26
CA VAL A 16 -0.71 9.36 -13.51
C VAL A 16 -2.14 9.58 -13.99
N ALA A 17 -2.53 10.83 -14.22
CA ALA A 17 -3.80 11.20 -14.82
C ALA A 17 -3.60 11.54 -16.30
N ILE A 18 -4.33 10.83 -17.14
CA ILE A 18 -4.22 10.95 -18.60
C ILE A 18 -5.57 11.40 -19.15
N ASN A 19 -5.56 12.43 -19.97
CA ASN A 19 -6.73 12.88 -20.71
C ASN A 19 -7.19 11.78 -21.70
N VAL A 20 -8.45 11.39 -21.61
CA VAL A 20 -8.98 10.26 -22.41
C VAL A 20 -9.19 10.62 -23.87
N ASP A 21 -9.31 11.91 -24.19
CA ASP A 21 -9.61 12.37 -25.55
C ASP A 21 -8.36 12.41 -26.44
N ASP A 22 -7.21 12.78 -25.88
CA ASP A 22 -5.99 12.99 -26.65
C ASP A 22 -4.74 12.27 -26.09
N GLY A 23 -4.86 11.63 -24.91
CA GLY A 23 -3.75 10.91 -24.28
C GLY A 23 -2.70 11.82 -23.63
N SER A 24 -2.97 13.12 -23.49
CA SER A 24 -2.05 14.03 -22.81
C SER A 24 -2.01 13.77 -21.32
N LEU A 25 -0.85 14.06 -20.71
CA LEU A 25 -0.65 13.99 -19.27
C LEU A 25 -1.25 15.22 -18.61
N ASP A 26 -2.28 15.04 -17.77
CA ASP A 26 -2.86 16.13 -16.99
C ASP A 26 -2.03 16.43 -15.74
N TRP A 27 -1.73 15.38 -14.94
CA TRP A 27 -0.87 15.48 -13.76
C TRP A 27 -0.26 14.12 -13.39
N PHE A 28 0.73 14.16 -12.52
CA PHE A 28 1.28 12.95 -11.88
C PHE A 28 1.73 13.25 -10.45
N PHE A 29 1.75 12.21 -9.64
CA PHE A 29 2.39 12.21 -8.32
C PHE A 29 3.23 10.94 -8.17
N GLN A 30 4.53 11.08 -7.92
CA GLN A 30 5.41 9.95 -7.67
C GLN A 30 5.49 9.70 -6.16
N HIS A 31 4.84 8.62 -5.69
CA HIS A 31 4.74 8.29 -4.28
C HIS A 31 6.09 7.95 -3.65
N VAL A 32 6.87 7.12 -4.32
CA VAL A 32 8.16 6.62 -3.84
C VAL A 32 9.20 6.67 -4.95
N PRO A 33 9.91 7.81 -5.08
CA PRO A 33 10.98 7.95 -6.07
C PRO A 33 12.12 6.96 -5.80
N ALA A 34 12.76 6.47 -6.86
CA ALA A 34 13.94 5.58 -6.80
C ALA A 34 13.74 4.28 -5.99
N GLU A 35 12.50 3.82 -5.84
CA GLU A 35 12.19 2.59 -5.13
C GLU A 35 12.95 1.40 -5.73
N ALA A 36 13.68 0.65 -4.89
CA ALA A 36 14.53 -0.47 -5.28
C ALA A 36 14.36 -1.73 -4.41
N LEU A 37 13.42 -1.71 -3.45
CA LEU A 37 13.19 -2.81 -2.51
C LEU A 37 12.05 -3.75 -2.95
N ASP A 38 11.40 -3.46 -4.11
CA ASP A 38 10.19 -4.15 -4.59
C ASP A 38 8.96 -3.86 -3.70
N LEU A 39 8.92 -2.65 -3.15
CA LEU A 39 7.79 -2.14 -2.38
C LEU A 39 6.91 -1.26 -3.27
N ASP A 40 6.12 -1.93 -4.11
CA ASP A 40 5.35 -1.30 -5.18
C ASP A 40 4.19 -0.43 -4.67
N GLU A 41 3.99 0.73 -5.32
CA GLU A 41 2.86 1.66 -5.18
C GLU A 41 2.06 1.76 -6.49
N VAL A 42 1.71 0.63 -7.10
CA VAL A 42 1.18 0.52 -8.46
C VAL A 42 -0.25 -0.03 -8.54
N PHE A 43 -0.88 -0.26 -7.39
CA PHE A 43 -2.18 -0.91 -7.32
C PHE A 43 -3.33 0.05 -7.65
N GLU A 44 -4.57 -0.36 -7.43
CA GLU A 44 -5.75 0.40 -7.83
C GLU A 44 -5.84 1.79 -7.18
N ARG A 45 -6.53 2.69 -7.87
CA ARG A 45 -6.90 4.03 -7.40
C ARG A 45 -8.39 4.06 -7.12
N VAL A 46 -8.76 4.36 -5.86
CA VAL A 46 -10.17 4.48 -5.46
C VAL A 46 -10.58 5.94 -5.55
N LEU A 47 -11.56 6.21 -6.40
CA LEU A 47 -12.10 7.55 -6.62
C LEU A 47 -13.30 7.76 -5.70
N VAL A 48 -13.29 8.84 -4.94
CA VAL A 48 -14.32 9.16 -3.95
C VAL A 48 -14.79 10.59 -4.15
N ASP A 49 -16.13 10.76 -4.22
CA ASP A 49 -16.79 12.07 -4.21
C ASP A 49 -17.31 12.37 -2.80
N ARG A 50 -16.88 13.51 -2.22
CA ARG A 50 -17.33 13.97 -0.91
C ARG A 50 -17.81 15.39 -1.00
N GLY A 51 -19.13 15.56 -1.25
CA GLY A 51 -19.66 16.87 -1.58
C GLY A 51 -19.06 17.39 -2.88
N ASP A 52 -18.38 18.53 -2.81
CA ASP A 52 -17.69 19.14 -3.97
C ASP A 52 -16.26 18.59 -4.17
N ASP A 53 -15.71 17.91 -3.16
CA ASP A 53 -14.35 17.36 -3.21
C ASP A 53 -14.29 16.12 -4.13
N LYS A 54 -13.31 16.11 -4.99
CA LYS A 54 -13.00 15.02 -5.91
C LYS A 54 -11.68 14.38 -5.48
N LEU A 55 -11.78 13.26 -4.77
CA LEU A 55 -10.64 12.62 -4.11
C LEU A 55 -10.18 11.39 -4.87
N VAL A 56 -8.89 11.08 -4.76
CA VAL A 56 -8.31 9.80 -5.16
C VAL A 56 -7.44 9.26 -4.02
N PHE A 57 -7.65 7.98 -3.71
CA PHE A 57 -6.88 7.25 -2.72
C PHE A 57 -6.07 6.14 -3.37
N SER A 58 -4.87 5.95 -2.86
CA SER A 58 -4.00 4.84 -3.23
C SER A 58 -3.24 4.33 -2.02
N ILE A 59 -2.84 3.06 -2.07
CA ILE A 59 -2.01 2.43 -1.05
C ILE A 59 -1.27 1.27 -1.69
N GLY A 60 -0.03 1.05 -1.29
CA GLY A 60 0.78 -0.06 -1.77
C GLY A 60 1.51 -0.80 -0.66
N LYS A 61 2.60 -1.47 -1.04
CA LYS A 61 3.36 -2.35 -0.13
C LYS A 61 4.00 -1.61 1.05
N HIS A 62 4.24 -0.30 0.94
CA HIS A 62 4.69 0.51 2.09
C HIS A 62 3.64 0.67 3.19
N GLY A 63 2.37 0.35 2.89
CA GLY A 63 1.28 0.50 3.84
C GLY A 63 0.91 1.95 4.12
N ILE A 64 1.22 2.85 3.21
CA ILE A 64 0.89 4.27 3.31
C ILE A 64 -0.35 4.55 2.47
N LEU A 65 -1.43 4.96 3.11
CA LEU A 65 -2.64 5.41 2.45
C LEU A 65 -2.47 6.88 2.05
N TRP A 66 -2.45 7.14 0.75
CA TRP A 66 -2.30 8.46 0.15
C TRP A 66 -3.66 9.04 -0.24
N LYS A 67 -3.85 10.33 0.00
CA LYS A 67 -5.03 11.10 -0.37
C LYS A 67 -4.64 12.32 -1.21
N HIS A 68 -5.23 12.43 -2.40
CA HIS A 68 -5.00 13.55 -3.32
C HIS A 68 -6.32 14.11 -3.84
N ASP A 69 -6.30 15.36 -4.26
CA ASP A 69 -7.30 15.89 -5.18
C ASP A 69 -7.12 15.23 -6.54
N ARG A 70 -8.16 14.57 -7.06
CA ARG A 70 -8.03 13.83 -8.32
C ARG A 70 -8.08 14.70 -9.57
N VAL A 71 -8.49 15.98 -9.45
CA VAL A 71 -8.56 16.92 -10.56
C VAL A 71 -7.21 17.56 -10.80
N SER A 72 -6.58 18.02 -9.72
CA SER A 72 -5.29 18.73 -9.78
C SER A 72 -4.06 17.84 -9.54
N GLY A 73 -4.24 16.68 -8.88
CA GLY A 73 -3.14 15.85 -8.40
C GLY A 73 -2.50 16.35 -7.11
N GLU A 74 -3.03 17.42 -6.51
CA GLU A 74 -2.50 17.99 -5.28
C GLU A 74 -2.52 16.98 -4.13
N PHE A 75 -1.39 16.83 -3.44
CA PHE A 75 -1.30 16.03 -2.23
C PHE A 75 -2.09 16.69 -1.10
N ILE A 76 -2.98 15.92 -0.46
CA ILE A 76 -3.80 16.40 0.66
C ILE A 76 -3.25 15.88 1.99
N SER A 77 -3.04 14.56 2.08
CA SER A 77 -2.57 13.93 3.30
C SER A 77 -2.13 12.48 3.06
N HIS A 78 -1.51 11.89 4.08
CA HIS A 78 -1.18 10.47 4.12
C HIS A 78 -1.47 9.87 5.50
N LEU A 79 -1.54 8.54 5.57
CA LEU A 79 -1.65 7.78 6.81
C LEU A 79 -0.83 6.50 6.71
N GLU A 80 0.01 6.23 7.70
CA GLU A 80 0.66 4.94 7.87
C GLU A 80 -0.34 3.93 8.47
N THR A 81 -0.77 2.94 7.69
CA THR A 81 -1.81 1.97 8.09
C THR A 81 -1.26 0.78 8.88
N ILE A 82 0.02 0.53 8.74
CA ILE A 82 0.82 -0.46 9.48
C ILE A 82 2.19 0.15 9.79
N PHE A 83 2.95 -0.52 10.64
CA PHE A 83 4.31 -0.07 10.94
C PHE A 83 5.18 -0.06 9.68
N GLN A 84 5.87 1.04 9.44
CA GLN A 84 6.89 1.19 8.41
C GLN A 84 8.17 1.79 8.99
N ASN A 85 9.31 1.43 8.40
CA ASN A 85 10.61 2.03 8.71
C ASN A 85 11.48 2.21 7.46
N ALA A 86 10.87 2.18 6.28
CA ALA A 86 11.56 2.51 5.03
C ALA A 86 11.90 3.99 4.95
N PHE A 87 10.99 4.82 5.46
CA PHE A 87 11.13 6.27 5.48
C PHE A 87 11.32 6.80 6.89
N THR A 88 12.20 7.79 7.02
CA THR A 88 12.40 8.56 8.26
C THR A 88 11.46 9.76 8.35
N ASN A 89 10.93 10.20 7.22
CA ASN A 89 9.97 11.30 7.14
C ASN A 89 9.14 11.21 5.85
N ILE A 90 7.88 11.63 5.97
CA ILE A 90 7.00 11.95 4.86
C ILE A 90 6.57 13.41 5.07
N ASP A 91 6.95 14.29 4.16
CA ASP A 91 6.63 15.71 4.28
C ASP A 91 5.11 15.92 4.25
N SER A 92 4.57 16.57 5.28
CA SER A 92 3.13 16.72 5.47
C SER A 92 2.46 17.72 4.51
N VAL A 93 3.25 18.48 3.75
CA VAL A 93 2.75 19.47 2.79
C VAL A 93 2.82 18.93 1.36
N THR A 94 3.91 18.22 1.05
CA THR A 94 4.20 17.78 -0.33
C THR A 94 4.04 16.28 -0.54
N GLY A 95 3.98 15.48 0.54
CA GLY A 95 4.01 14.03 0.49
C GLY A 95 5.39 13.45 0.13
N ALA A 96 6.43 14.27 0.03
CA ALA A 96 7.77 13.80 -0.32
C ALA A 96 8.37 12.91 0.77
N VAL A 97 8.87 11.74 0.37
CA VAL A 97 9.46 10.76 1.29
C VAL A 97 10.97 10.96 1.45
N THR A 98 11.47 10.72 2.65
CA THR A 98 12.91 10.64 2.93
C THR A 98 13.25 9.21 3.35
N TYR A 99 14.03 8.52 2.54
CA TYR A 99 14.49 7.18 2.87
C TYR A 99 15.43 7.18 4.08
N ARG A 100 15.43 6.08 4.81
CA ARG A 100 16.44 5.78 5.82
C ARG A 100 17.82 5.65 5.17
N ASP A 101 18.86 6.22 5.80
CA ASP A 101 20.20 6.35 5.21
C ASP A 101 20.81 5.01 4.76
N ASP A 102 20.63 3.94 5.52
CA ASP A 102 21.13 2.61 5.18
C ASP A 102 20.43 2.01 3.94
N ILE A 103 19.17 2.37 3.71
CA ILE A 103 18.44 1.98 2.48
C ILE A 103 18.93 2.80 1.30
N ALA A 104 19.02 4.12 1.46
CA ALA A 104 19.45 5.03 0.39
C ALA A 104 20.89 4.75 -0.11
N ASN A 105 21.75 4.25 0.78
CA ASN A 105 23.17 3.99 0.50
C ASN A 105 23.54 2.50 0.44
N ALA A 106 22.54 1.60 0.43
CA ALA A 106 22.76 0.14 0.41
C ALA A 106 23.62 -0.30 -0.78
N GLN A 107 24.57 -1.19 -0.49
CA GLN A 107 25.49 -1.74 -1.50
C GLN A 107 25.06 -3.16 -1.89
N LEU A 108 25.59 -3.67 -3.01
CA LEU A 108 25.42 -5.08 -3.38
C LEU A 108 25.95 -5.98 -2.26
N ASP A 109 25.25 -7.11 -2.05
CA ASP A 109 25.53 -8.12 -1.03
C ASP A 109 25.42 -7.65 0.43
N GLU A 110 25.01 -6.40 0.65
CA GLU A 110 24.69 -5.89 1.98
C GLU A 110 23.25 -6.27 2.38
N TRP A 111 23.07 -6.74 3.60
CA TRP A 111 21.75 -7.03 4.15
C TRP A 111 21.18 -5.81 4.86
N ILE A 112 19.99 -5.39 4.44
CA ILE A 112 19.20 -4.35 5.11
C ILE A 112 17.88 -4.95 5.60
N SER A 113 17.41 -4.46 6.74
CA SER A 113 16.14 -4.84 7.33
C SER A 113 15.12 -3.74 7.14
N VAL A 114 13.94 -4.08 6.61
CA VAL A 114 12.89 -3.12 6.29
C VAL A 114 11.51 -3.66 6.64
N CYS A 115 10.65 -2.78 7.12
CA CYS A 115 9.22 -3.00 7.26
C CYS A 115 8.46 -1.94 6.46
N PRO A 116 7.38 -2.31 5.78
CA PRO A 116 6.89 -3.67 5.53
C PRO A 116 7.76 -4.48 4.57
N SER A 117 7.44 -5.77 4.42
CA SER A 117 8.08 -6.63 3.43
C SER A 117 7.50 -6.44 2.04
N THR A 118 8.07 -7.12 1.04
CA THR A 118 7.52 -7.21 -0.33
C THR A 118 6.16 -7.93 -0.43
N ALA A 119 5.70 -8.54 0.64
CA ALA A 119 4.35 -9.08 0.81
C ALA A 119 3.56 -8.32 1.89
N GLY A 120 4.12 -7.22 2.41
CA GLY A 120 3.52 -6.39 3.44
C GLY A 120 2.68 -5.26 2.88
N GLY A 121 2.12 -4.45 3.77
CA GLY A 121 1.24 -3.38 3.39
C GLY A 121 -0.01 -3.87 2.68
N LYS A 122 -0.38 -3.19 1.60
CA LYS A 122 -1.41 -3.64 0.68
C LYS A 122 -0.75 -4.04 -0.63
N ASP A 123 -1.00 -5.25 -1.10
CA ASP A 123 -0.52 -5.77 -2.37
C ASP A 123 -1.65 -5.70 -3.43
N TRP A 124 -1.64 -6.56 -4.45
CA TRP A 124 -2.57 -6.56 -5.58
C TRP A 124 -4.05 -6.78 -5.23
N HIS A 125 -4.37 -7.33 -4.08
CA HIS A 125 -5.75 -7.54 -3.64
C HIS A 125 -6.44 -6.22 -3.30
N SER A 126 -7.60 -5.98 -3.92
CA SER A 126 -8.27 -4.68 -3.90
C SER A 126 -8.87 -4.30 -2.55
N MET A 127 -8.79 -3.02 -2.21
CA MET A 127 -9.60 -2.40 -1.16
C MET A 127 -11.00 -2.05 -1.68
N THR A 128 -11.92 -1.70 -0.78
CA THR A 128 -13.27 -1.28 -1.11
C THR A 128 -13.64 0.01 -0.39
N TYR A 129 -14.43 0.86 -1.04
CA TYR A 129 -15.04 2.03 -0.41
C TYR A 129 -16.47 1.73 -0.01
N HIS A 130 -16.79 1.93 1.27
CA HIS A 130 -18.13 1.83 1.82
C HIS A 130 -18.72 3.22 2.01
N GLU A 131 -19.49 3.67 1.03
CA GLU A 131 -20.04 5.03 0.98
C GLU A 131 -20.85 5.40 2.22
N PRO A 132 -21.77 4.55 2.76
CA PRO A 132 -22.60 4.93 3.90
C PRO A 132 -21.81 5.29 5.16
N SER A 133 -20.63 4.70 5.38
CA SER A 133 -19.75 5.04 6.52
C SER A 133 -18.57 5.94 6.14
N ALA A 134 -18.43 6.28 4.86
CA ALA A 134 -17.29 7.02 4.34
C ALA A 134 -15.94 6.36 4.67
N ASN A 135 -15.87 5.03 4.63
CA ASN A 135 -14.66 4.28 4.98
C ASN A 135 -14.09 3.54 3.78
N LEU A 136 -12.76 3.59 3.65
CA LEU A 136 -11.99 2.62 2.89
C LEU A 136 -11.71 1.41 3.77
N ILE A 137 -12.01 0.21 3.28
CA ILE A 137 -11.75 -1.04 4.01
C ILE A 137 -10.66 -1.78 3.26
N ILE A 138 -9.53 -1.98 3.93
CA ILE A 138 -8.26 -2.35 3.32
C ILE A 138 -7.75 -3.66 3.92
N PRO A 139 -7.50 -4.68 3.08
CA PRO A 139 -6.82 -5.89 3.50
C PRO A 139 -5.31 -5.63 3.51
N LEU A 140 -4.69 -5.77 4.68
CA LEU A 140 -3.28 -5.45 4.94
C LEU A 140 -2.53 -6.69 5.41
N SER A 141 -1.22 -6.70 5.15
CA SER A 141 -0.28 -7.71 5.62
C SER A 141 0.81 -7.09 6.47
N GLN A 142 1.04 -7.65 7.67
CA GLN A 142 1.99 -7.18 8.68
C GLN A 142 3.20 -8.09 8.73
N SER A 143 4.14 -7.90 7.81
CA SER A 143 5.41 -8.62 7.78
C SER A 143 6.56 -7.72 7.39
N CYS A 144 7.77 -8.08 7.79
CA CYS A 144 9.01 -7.37 7.50
C CYS A 144 9.96 -8.23 6.67
N LEU A 145 11.04 -7.62 6.18
CA LEU A 145 11.96 -8.24 5.26
C LEU A 145 13.42 -7.87 5.59
N GLU A 146 14.31 -8.86 5.61
CA GLU A 146 15.72 -8.63 5.33
C GLU A 146 15.95 -8.88 3.84
N ILE A 147 16.61 -7.94 3.18
CA ILE A 147 16.89 -8.01 1.75
C ILE A 147 18.36 -7.68 1.48
N SER A 148 18.95 -8.42 0.55
CA SER A 148 20.32 -8.18 0.06
C SER A 148 20.31 -8.21 -1.46
N ALA A 149 20.61 -7.10 -2.10
CA ALA A 149 20.72 -7.00 -3.54
C ALA A 149 21.95 -7.78 -4.03
N ARG A 150 21.83 -8.45 -5.18
CA ARG A 150 22.91 -9.20 -5.81
C ARG A 150 23.04 -8.86 -7.28
N GLU A 151 24.25 -8.98 -7.80
CA GLU A 151 24.47 -8.87 -9.23
C GLU A 151 23.85 -10.04 -9.97
N VAL A 152 23.10 -9.75 -11.03
CA VAL A 152 22.55 -10.76 -11.94
C VAL A 152 22.76 -10.31 -13.38
N PRO A 153 23.02 -11.26 -14.31
CA PRO A 153 23.08 -10.93 -15.72
C PRO A 153 21.75 -10.36 -16.20
N LEU A 154 21.80 -9.27 -16.95
CA LEU A 154 20.60 -8.73 -17.60
C LEU A 154 20.26 -9.63 -18.80
N VAL A 155 19.14 -10.34 -18.71
CA VAL A 155 18.62 -11.17 -19.80
C VAL A 155 17.31 -10.56 -20.29
N GLN A 156 17.21 -10.31 -21.59
CA GLN A 156 15.99 -9.73 -22.18
C GLN A 156 14.80 -10.67 -21.94
N GLY A 157 13.69 -10.11 -21.45
CA GLY A 157 12.47 -10.86 -21.13
C GLY A 157 12.52 -11.67 -19.83
N ALA A 158 13.64 -11.69 -19.11
CA ALA A 158 13.70 -12.26 -17.78
C ALA A 158 13.01 -11.34 -16.78
N GLY A 159 12.06 -11.88 -16.03
CA GLY A 159 11.46 -11.24 -14.86
C GLY A 159 12.16 -11.67 -13.58
N GLY A 160 11.82 -10.98 -12.48
CA GLY A 160 12.26 -11.33 -11.14
C GLY A 160 13.16 -10.32 -10.49
N THR A 161 13.38 -10.54 -9.21
CA THR A 161 14.17 -9.65 -8.37
C THR A 161 15.58 -10.15 -8.19
N ALA A 162 16.54 -9.25 -8.34
CA ALA A 162 17.95 -9.53 -8.12
C ALA A 162 18.30 -9.40 -6.62
N ALA A 163 17.59 -10.13 -5.75
CA ALA A 163 17.80 -10.03 -4.31
C ALA A 163 17.59 -11.37 -3.59
N ASN A 164 18.33 -11.55 -2.50
CA ASN A 164 18.05 -12.55 -1.49
C ASN A 164 17.10 -11.95 -0.46
N ARG A 165 16.18 -12.75 0.10
CA ARG A 165 15.15 -12.29 1.02
C ARG A 165 14.96 -13.25 2.18
N ARG A 166 14.65 -12.67 3.37
CA ARG A 166 14.22 -13.38 4.57
C ARG A 166 13.08 -12.61 5.18
N TRP A 167 11.91 -13.23 5.29
CA TRP A 167 10.74 -12.60 5.92
C TRP A 167 10.76 -12.85 7.42
N PHE A 168 10.32 -11.87 8.18
CA PHE A 168 10.15 -11.97 9.61
C PHE A 168 8.90 -11.22 10.08
N GLU A 169 8.54 -11.47 11.32
CA GLU A 169 7.35 -10.90 11.94
C GLU A 169 7.51 -9.39 12.16
N MET A 170 6.44 -8.63 11.85
CA MET A 170 6.44 -7.19 12.08
C MET A 170 6.42 -6.89 13.58
N PRO A 171 7.25 -5.97 14.07
CA PRO A 171 7.20 -5.53 15.47
C PRO A 171 5.79 -5.04 15.85
N GLY A 172 5.27 -5.53 16.98
CA GLY A 172 3.96 -5.17 17.50
C GLY A 172 2.77 -5.89 16.87
N SER A 173 2.99 -6.79 15.90
CA SER A 173 1.90 -7.59 15.30
C SER A 173 1.49 -8.80 16.14
N ASP A 174 2.29 -9.21 17.11
CA ASP A 174 2.06 -10.39 17.96
C ASP A 174 1.75 -11.66 17.15
N GLY A 175 2.41 -11.82 15.99
CA GLY A 175 2.22 -12.92 15.06
C GLY A 175 0.98 -12.79 14.17
N ASN A 176 0.26 -11.69 14.22
CA ASN A 176 -0.86 -11.42 13.33
C ASN A 176 -0.37 -10.83 12.01
N MET A 177 -0.26 -11.67 10.99
CA MET A 177 0.15 -11.22 9.66
C MET A 177 -0.97 -10.52 8.91
N GLY A 178 -2.22 -10.93 9.11
CA GLY A 178 -3.38 -10.34 8.45
C GLY A 178 -4.03 -9.26 9.29
N LYS A 179 -4.24 -8.08 8.70
CA LYS A 179 -5.02 -6.99 9.25
C LYS A 179 -6.07 -6.56 8.23
N LEU A 180 -7.35 -6.54 8.62
CA LEU A 180 -8.42 -5.90 7.87
C LEU A 180 -8.81 -4.66 8.63
N ALA A 181 -8.72 -3.49 8.01
CA ALA A 181 -8.99 -2.24 8.71
C ALA A 181 -9.81 -1.27 7.88
N ALA A 182 -10.63 -0.47 8.56
CA ALA A 182 -11.41 0.60 7.97
C ALA A 182 -10.84 1.96 8.34
N TYR A 183 -10.63 2.80 7.34
CA TYR A 183 -10.10 4.15 7.48
C TYR A 183 -11.11 5.16 6.95
N ASN A 184 -11.45 6.15 7.75
CA ASN A 184 -12.38 7.19 7.33
C ASN A 184 -11.72 8.12 6.30
N VAL A 185 -12.38 8.37 5.18
CA VAL A 185 -11.81 9.17 4.07
C VAL A 185 -11.72 10.66 4.37
N ASP A 186 -12.50 11.17 5.34
CA ASP A 186 -12.50 12.56 5.72
C ASP A 186 -11.40 12.83 6.77
N SER A 187 -11.39 12.08 7.88
CA SER A 187 -10.44 12.27 8.98
C SER A 187 -9.08 11.60 8.76
N MET A 188 -8.97 10.62 7.85
CA MET A 188 -7.80 9.77 7.67
C MET A 188 -7.41 8.99 8.95
N GLU A 189 -8.39 8.57 9.73
CA GLU A 189 -8.19 7.82 10.97
C GLU A 189 -8.70 6.38 10.83
N GLU A 190 -8.04 5.45 11.53
CA GLU A 190 -8.53 4.09 11.67
C GLU A 190 -9.81 4.07 12.51
N VAL A 191 -10.91 3.53 11.96
CA VAL A 191 -12.20 3.43 12.62
C VAL A 191 -12.33 2.12 13.37
N TRP A 192 -11.91 1.02 12.73
CA TRP A 192 -11.83 -0.31 13.32
C TRP A 192 -10.79 -1.16 12.60
N SER A 193 -10.28 -2.17 13.29
CA SER A 193 -9.44 -3.20 12.69
C SER A 193 -9.73 -4.58 13.26
N TYR A 194 -9.45 -5.59 12.46
CA TYR A 194 -9.47 -6.99 12.82
C TYR A 194 -8.15 -7.63 12.42
N GLU A 195 -7.48 -8.26 13.37
CA GLU A 195 -6.17 -8.86 13.16
C GLU A 195 -6.20 -10.37 13.39
N GLN A 196 -5.39 -11.10 12.62
CA GLN A 196 -5.27 -12.55 12.70
C GLN A 196 -3.94 -13.06 12.14
N ARG A 197 -3.60 -14.32 12.48
CA ARG A 197 -2.36 -14.93 11.98
C ARG A 197 -2.32 -15.13 10.46
N ALA A 198 -3.45 -15.47 9.84
CA ALA A 198 -3.52 -15.70 8.40
C ALA A 198 -3.66 -14.39 7.64
N ALA A 199 -2.83 -14.18 6.62
CA ALA A 199 -2.94 -12.99 5.77
C ALA A 199 -4.25 -12.96 4.98
N PHE A 200 -4.79 -11.77 4.77
CA PHE A 200 -5.88 -11.51 3.83
C PHE A 200 -5.29 -11.32 2.43
N LEU A 201 -5.38 -12.36 1.58
CA LEU A 201 -4.87 -12.32 0.20
C LEU A 201 -6.00 -12.38 -0.85
N THR A 202 -7.16 -11.87 -0.51
CA THR A 202 -8.27 -11.65 -1.45
C THR A 202 -8.67 -10.18 -1.42
N GLY A 203 -9.22 -9.69 -2.53
CA GLY A 203 -9.86 -8.39 -2.53
C GLY A 203 -11.05 -8.36 -1.55
N THR A 204 -11.36 -7.18 -1.06
CA THR A 204 -12.56 -6.90 -0.27
C THR A 204 -13.68 -6.40 -1.17
N ILE A 205 -14.92 -6.68 -0.80
CA ILE A 205 -16.09 -6.09 -1.43
C ILE A 205 -17.09 -5.65 -0.36
N SER A 206 -17.55 -4.40 -0.45
CA SER A 206 -18.59 -3.86 0.41
C SER A 206 -19.94 -3.77 -0.31
N THR A 207 -21.01 -3.78 0.47
CA THR A 207 -22.37 -3.64 -0.02
C THR A 207 -23.09 -2.48 0.65
N ALA A 208 -24.12 -1.94 0.00
CA ALA A 208 -24.99 -0.93 0.58
C ALA A 208 -25.76 -1.42 1.83
N GLY A 209 -25.77 -2.74 2.07
CA GLY A 209 -26.34 -3.38 3.27
C GLY A 209 -25.39 -3.44 4.46
N ASN A 210 -24.32 -2.66 4.45
CA ASN A 210 -23.28 -2.59 5.49
C ASN A 210 -22.50 -3.91 5.70
N LEU A 211 -22.34 -4.73 4.66
CA LEU A 211 -21.50 -5.93 4.72
C LEU A 211 -20.19 -5.72 3.99
N VAL A 212 -19.12 -6.31 4.52
CA VAL A 212 -17.82 -6.47 3.83
C VAL A 212 -17.48 -7.95 3.78
N PHE A 213 -17.14 -8.43 2.59
CA PHE A 213 -16.70 -9.80 2.37
C PHE A 213 -15.20 -9.85 2.07
N VAL A 214 -14.53 -10.83 2.67
CA VAL A 214 -13.09 -11.08 2.45
C VAL A 214 -12.74 -12.54 2.74
N GLY A 215 -11.77 -13.07 2.01
CA GLY A 215 -11.18 -14.38 2.26
C GLY A 215 -9.75 -14.27 2.81
N ASP A 216 -9.25 -15.37 3.39
CA ASP A 216 -7.90 -15.44 3.94
C ASP A 216 -7.15 -16.74 3.58
N LEU A 217 -5.87 -16.80 3.93
CA LEU A 217 -5.02 -17.96 3.68
C LEU A 217 -5.37 -19.20 4.53
N ASP A 218 -6.15 -19.05 5.60
CA ASP A 218 -6.68 -20.18 6.38
C ASP A 218 -7.96 -20.78 5.76
N ARG A 219 -8.26 -20.40 4.52
CA ARG A 219 -9.44 -20.86 3.75
C ARG A 219 -10.76 -20.41 4.38
N ARG A 220 -10.76 -19.31 5.14
CA ARG A 220 -11.97 -18.72 5.68
C ARG A 220 -12.48 -17.64 4.75
N PHE A 221 -13.80 -17.59 4.61
CA PHE A 221 -14.50 -16.50 3.95
C PHE A 221 -15.49 -15.91 4.94
N ARG A 222 -15.45 -14.60 5.14
CA ARG A 222 -16.22 -13.91 6.17
C ARG A 222 -17.01 -12.75 5.62
N ALA A 223 -18.13 -12.48 6.30
CA ALA A 223 -18.85 -11.21 6.22
C ALA A 223 -18.66 -10.44 7.52
N PHE A 224 -18.20 -9.20 7.41
CA PHE A 224 -18.05 -8.26 8.52
C PHE A 224 -19.12 -7.17 8.42
N ASP A 225 -19.50 -6.58 9.55
CA ASP A 225 -20.19 -5.31 9.57
C ASP A 225 -19.22 -4.20 9.16
N ALA A 226 -19.50 -3.50 8.06
CA ALA A 226 -18.64 -2.47 7.50
C ALA A 226 -18.42 -1.27 8.44
N ARG A 227 -19.28 -1.10 9.46
CA ARG A 227 -19.28 0.06 10.37
C ARG A 227 -18.37 -0.15 11.59
N ASN A 228 -18.18 -1.40 12.03
CA ASN A 228 -17.49 -1.69 13.30
C ASN A 228 -16.55 -2.90 13.26
N GLY A 229 -16.47 -3.63 12.13
CA GLY A 229 -15.60 -4.79 11.97
C GLY A 229 -16.07 -6.07 12.70
N GLU A 230 -17.32 -6.13 13.16
CA GLU A 230 -17.89 -7.35 13.77
C GLU A 230 -18.06 -8.45 12.71
N ILE A 231 -17.64 -9.68 13.04
CA ILE A 231 -17.87 -10.84 12.18
C ILE A 231 -19.34 -11.26 12.30
N LEU A 232 -20.09 -11.11 11.21
CA LEU A 232 -21.49 -11.49 11.15
C LEU A 232 -21.70 -12.90 10.61
N TRP A 233 -20.77 -13.40 9.81
CA TRP A 233 -20.81 -14.72 9.23
C TRP A 233 -19.43 -15.21 8.84
N GLU A 234 -19.19 -16.51 8.96
CA GLU A 234 -17.95 -17.17 8.57
C GLU A 234 -18.24 -18.56 7.97
N THR A 235 -17.48 -18.95 6.98
CA THR A 235 -17.37 -20.32 6.47
C THR A 235 -15.92 -20.68 6.18
N ARG A 236 -15.65 -22.01 6.10
CA ARG A 236 -14.31 -22.53 5.80
C ARG A 236 -14.40 -23.63 4.73
#